data_6b0a660f9e605151aeffd2523b6596fe
#
_entry.id   6b0a660f9e605151aeffd2523b6596fe
#
_cell.length_a   1.000
_cell.length_b   1.000
_cell.length_c   1.000
_cell.angle_alpha   90.00
_cell.angle_beta   90.00
_cell.angle_gamma   90.00
#
_symmetry.space_group_name_H-M   'P 1'
#
loop_
_entity.id
_entity.type
_entity.pdbx_description
1 polymer ?
#
loop_
_entity_poly.entity_id
_entity_poly.type
_entity_poly.pdbx_seq_one_letter_code
_entity_poly.pdbx_strand_id
1 'polypeptide(L)'
;EKFKKAVAEDICGRAASVQKEIDFILEREELTHALYDLQLDGRLPLRVTHNDTKLNNIMIDDETGKAICVIDLDTVMPGLTANDFGDSIRFGASTALEDEQDLSKVSCDLHLFDVYARGFIEGCGGALTDLEIDMLPMGAILMTFENGIRFLTDHLEGDHYFHIHREGHNLDRCRTCLLYTSPSPRDGAT
;
A
#
# COMPACT_ATOMS: atom_id res chain seq x y z
N GLU A 1 -2.19 16.75 -0.57
CA GLU A 1 -2.49 17.97 -1.31
C GLU A 1 -3.13 17.68 -2.67
N LYS A 2 -2.51 16.82 -3.55
CA LYS A 2 -3.06 16.51 -4.89
C LYS A 2 -4.48 15.95 -4.82
N PHE A 3 -4.74 15.00 -3.93
CA PHE A 3 -6.08 14.44 -3.71
C PHE A 3 -7.13 15.50 -3.34
N LYS A 4 -6.82 16.36 -2.35
CA LYS A 4 -7.73 17.44 -1.93
C LYS A 4 -8.05 18.39 -3.09
N LYS A 5 -7.06 18.67 -3.92
CA LYS A 5 -7.25 19.48 -5.13
C LYS A 5 -8.19 18.78 -6.12
N ALA A 6 -7.97 17.49 -6.41
CA ALA A 6 -8.82 16.72 -7.32
C ALA A 6 -10.29 16.66 -6.86
N VAL A 7 -10.50 16.52 -5.53
CA VAL A 7 -11.84 16.57 -4.93
C VAL A 7 -12.49 17.94 -5.11
N ALA A 8 -11.74 19.03 -4.88
CA ALA A 8 -12.28 20.40 -4.97
C ALA A 8 -12.58 20.83 -6.41
N GLU A 9 -11.75 20.40 -7.36
CA GLU A 9 -11.92 20.74 -8.77
C GLU A 9 -12.99 19.89 -9.46
N ASP A 10 -13.16 18.63 -9.03
CA ASP A 10 -14.12 17.65 -9.54
C ASP A 10 -14.33 17.72 -11.06
N ILE A 11 -13.22 17.74 -11.81
CA ILE A 11 -13.22 18.02 -13.27
C ILE A 11 -14.08 17.06 -14.08
N CYS A 12 -14.34 15.85 -13.55
CA CYS A 12 -15.19 14.84 -14.17
C CYS A 12 -16.60 14.74 -13.58
N GLY A 13 -16.93 15.54 -12.56
CA GLY A 13 -18.22 15.50 -11.89
C GLY A 13 -18.48 14.18 -11.13
N ARG A 14 -17.43 13.51 -10.66
CA ARG A 14 -17.52 12.18 -10.03
C ARG A 14 -17.50 12.21 -8.50
N ALA A 15 -17.12 13.34 -7.87
CA ALA A 15 -16.92 13.42 -6.43
C ALA A 15 -18.15 13.02 -5.62
N ALA A 16 -19.33 13.47 -6.02
CA ALA A 16 -20.59 13.14 -5.32
C ALA A 16 -20.89 11.62 -5.31
N SER A 17 -20.45 10.87 -6.32
CA SER A 17 -20.67 9.42 -6.43
C SER A 17 -19.74 8.60 -5.53
N VAL A 18 -18.62 9.19 -5.07
CA VAL A 18 -17.58 8.54 -4.27
C VAL A 18 -17.33 9.25 -2.94
N GLN A 19 -18.37 9.95 -2.41
CA GLN A 19 -18.25 10.75 -1.20
C GLN A 19 -17.81 9.92 0.01
N LYS A 20 -18.24 8.67 0.12
CA LYS A 20 -17.85 7.78 1.23
C LYS A 20 -16.35 7.49 1.23
N GLU A 21 -15.79 7.24 0.07
CA GLU A 21 -14.36 7.01 -0.10
C GLU A 21 -13.55 8.29 0.20
N ILE A 22 -14.06 9.45 -0.23
CA ILE A 22 -13.47 10.76 0.07
C ILE A 22 -13.44 11.00 1.58
N ASP A 23 -14.58 10.85 2.26
CA ASP A 23 -14.72 11.07 3.70
C ASP A 23 -13.79 10.12 4.47
N PHE A 24 -13.75 8.83 4.09
CA PHE A 24 -12.87 7.84 4.70
C PHE A 24 -11.40 8.27 4.66
N ILE A 25 -10.94 8.79 3.52
CA ILE A 25 -9.56 9.25 3.33
C ILE A 25 -9.29 10.50 4.17
N LEU A 26 -10.19 11.48 4.14
CA LEU A 26 -9.99 12.75 4.86
C LEU A 26 -10.00 12.56 6.38
N GLU A 27 -10.84 11.68 6.90
CA GLU A 27 -10.88 11.33 8.33
C GLU A 27 -9.58 10.68 8.84
N ARG A 28 -8.78 10.10 7.93
CA ARG A 28 -7.53 9.39 8.24
C ARG A 28 -6.28 10.13 7.79
N GLU A 29 -6.38 11.42 7.53
CA GLU A 29 -5.24 12.23 7.09
C GLU A 29 -4.04 12.11 8.04
N GLU A 30 -4.29 12.11 9.36
CA GLU A 30 -3.23 12.00 10.38
C GLU A 30 -2.44 10.68 10.26
N LEU A 31 -3.05 9.62 9.72
CA LEU A 31 -2.35 8.36 9.50
C LEU A 31 -1.13 8.54 8.60
N THR A 32 -1.20 9.45 7.64
CA THR A 32 -0.10 9.71 6.69
C THR A 32 1.16 10.28 7.36
N HIS A 33 1.05 10.78 8.58
CA HIS A 33 2.14 11.32 9.37
C HIS A 33 2.88 10.27 10.21
N ALA A 34 2.30 9.08 10.41
CA ALA A 34 2.77 8.10 11.39
C ALA A 34 4.26 7.70 11.21
N LEU A 35 4.70 7.44 9.97
CA LEU A 35 6.10 7.13 9.68
C LEU A 35 6.92 8.39 9.41
N TYR A 36 6.31 9.40 8.79
CA TYR A 36 6.99 10.64 8.42
C TYR A 36 7.49 11.42 9.63
N ASP A 37 6.67 11.54 10.68
CA ASP A 37 7.05 12.24 11.91
C ASP A 37 8.20 11.51 12.62
N LEU A 38 8.18 10.18 12.66
CA LEU A 38 9.29 9.38 13.21
C LEU A 38 10.59 9.54 12.40
N GLN A 39 10.49 9.74 11.10
CA GLN A 39 11.65 10.04 10.25
C GLN A 39 12.19 11.44 10.54
N LEU A 40 11.33 12.46 10.64
CA LEU A 40 11.73 13.84 10.95
C LEU A 40 12.41 13.95 12.31
N ASP A 41 11.94 13.18 13.29
CA ASP A 41 12.53 13.09 14.63
C ASP A 41 13.85 12.30 14.64
N GLY A 42 14.29 11.76 13.50
CA GLY A 42 15.52 10.96 13.40
C GLY A 42 15.42 9.57 14.05
N ARG A 43 14.22 9.11 14.38
CA ARG A 43 13.97 7.81 15.01
C ARG A 43 13.91 6.67 13.99
N LEU A 44 13.43 6.93 12.79
CA LEU A 44 13.49 6.02 11.66
C LEU A 44 14.57 6.49 10.69
N PRO A 45 15.62 5.70 10.47
CA PRO A 45 16.68 6.05 9.53
C PRO A 45 16.24 5.84 8.09
N LEU A 46 16.78 6.65 7.18
CA LEU A 46 16.68 6.35 5.75
C LEU A 46 17.64 5.21 5.40
N ARG A 47 17.15 4.25 4.64
CA ARG A 47 17.90 3.13 4.07
C ARG A 47 17.93 3.24 2.55
N VAL A 48 18.73 2.41 1.91
CA VAL A 48 18.59 2.19 0.47
C VAL A 48 17.37 1.29 0.26
N THR A 49 16.34 1.82 -0.35
CA THR A 49 15.06 1.14 -0.61
C THR A 49 14.79 1.02 -2.09
N HIS A 50 14.05 0.00 -2.48
CA HIS A 50 13.67 -0.25 -3.87
C HIS A 50 12.52 0.68 -4.32
N ASN A 51 11.55 0.93 -3.45
CA ASN A 51 10.35 1.76 -3.61
C ASN A 51 9.35 1.31 -4.71
N ASP A 52 9.51 0.08 -5.21
CA ASP A 52 8.53 -0.63 -6.06
C ASP A 52 8.72 -2.14 -5.90
N THR A 53 8.49 -2.63 -4.67
CA THR A 53 8.79 -4.00 -4.25
C THR A 53 7.69 -5.03 -4.56
N LYS A 54 6.83 -4.71 -5.53
CA LYS A 54 5.81 -5.66 -6.00
C LYS A 54 6.43 -6.97 -6.50
N LEU A 55 5.71 -8.08 -6.36
CA LEU A 55 6.18 -9.42 -6.74
C LEU A 55 6.66 -9.51 -8.20
N ASN A 56 6.09 -8.72 -9.10
CA ASN A 56 6.47 -8.69 -10.52
C ASN A 56 7.91 -8.19 -10.76
N ASN A 57 8.53 -7.56 -9.76
CA ASN A 57 9.91 -7.09 -9.83
C ASN A 57 10.92 -8.11 -9.25
N ILE A 58 10.48 -9.34 -9.00
CA ILE A 58 11.32 -10.46 -8.56
C ILE A 58 11.28 -11.56 -9.63
N MET A 59 12.42 -11.89 -10.18
CA MET A 59 12.57 -13.06 -11.06
C MET A 59 12.71 -14.32 -10.22
N ILE A 60 11.90 -15.31 -10.54
CA ILE A 60 11.90 -16.63 -9.88
C ILE A 60 12.32 -17.67 -10.90
N ASP A 61 13.21 -18.58 -10.50
CA ASP A 61 13.64 -19.71 -11.31
C ASP A 61 12.51 -20.75 -11.39
N ASP A 62 12.12 -21.08 -12.61
CA ASP A 62 10.96 -21.97 -12.86
C ASP A 62 11.19 -23.42 -12.40
N GLU A 63 12.46 -23.87 -12.31
CA GLU A 63 12.79 -25.23 -11.91
C GLU A 63 12.89 -25.38 -10.39
N THR A 64 13.49 -24.39 -9.73
CA THR A 64 13.78 -24.45 -8.29
C THR A 64 12.79 -23.68 -7.42
N GLY A 65 11.97 -22.79 -8.01
CA GLY A 65 11.08 -21.89 -7.28
C GLY A 65 11.81 -20.84 -6.44
N LYS A 66 13.11 -20.61 -6.66
CA LYS A 66 13.91 -19.66 -5.89
C LYS A 66 13.98 -18.30 -6.59
N ALA A 67 13.98 -17.24 -5.78
CA ALA A 67 14.27 -15.91 -6.27
C ALA A 67 15.71 -15.85 -6.80
N ILE A 68 15.88 -15.29 -8.01
CA ILE A 68 17.17 -15.19 -8.70
C ILE A 68 17.69 -13.74 -8.70
N CYS A 69 16.78 -12.79 -8.96
CA CYS A 69 17.14 -11.40 -9.22
C CYS A 69 15.97 -10.47 -8.88
N VAL A 70 16.32 -9.27 -8.41
CA VAL A 70 15.41 -8.12 -8.30
C VAL A 70 15.65 -7.24 -9.52
N ILE A 71 14.59 -6.77 -10.17
CA ILE A 71 14.62 -5.94 -11.38
C ILE A 71 13.89 -4.62 -11.14
N ASP A 72 13.89 -3.72 -12.14
CA ASP A 72 13.21 -2.41 -12.10
C ASP A 72 13.79 -1.48 -11.03
N LEU A 73 15.13 -1.26 -11.13
CA LEU A 73 15.91 -0.56 -10.10
C LEU A 73 15.92 0.97 -10.25
N ASP A 74 15.16 1.54 -11.16
CA ASP A 74 15.15 2.99 -11.42
C ASP A 74 14.45 3.80 -10.32
N THR A 75 13.70 3.15 -9.42
CA THR A 75 13.12 3.74 -8.21
C THR A 75 13.99 3.64 -6.96
N VAL A 76 15.17 3.02 -7.05
CA VAL A 76 16.07 2.84 -5.90
C VAL A 76 16.60 4.19 -5.41
N MET A 77 16.25 4.54 -4.17
CA MET A 77 16.66 5.78 -3.52
C MET A 77 16.60 5.65 -1.99
N PRO A 78 17.10 6.65 -1.22
CA PRO A 78 16.89 6.66 0.22
C PRO A 78 15.40 6.70 0.58
N GLY A 79 14.96 5.77 1.44
CA GLY A 79 13.58 5.66 1.87
C GLY A 79 13.46 4.94 3.23
N LEU A 80 12.23 4.71 3.67
CA LEU A 80 11.94 3.96 4.88
C LEU A 80 11.75 2.48 4.54
N THR A 81 12.40 1.60 5.29
CA THR A 81 12.27 0.14 5.13
C THR A 81 10.81 -0.33 5.22
N ALA A 82 10.01 0.33 6.07
CA ALA A 82 8.60 0.02 6.21
C ALA A 82 7.79 0.23 4.91
N ASN A 83 8.22 1.16 4.03
CA ASN A 83 7.56 1.38 2.75
C ASN A 83 7.81 0.22 1.78
N ASP A 84 9.06 -0.29 1.67
CA ASP A 84 9.38 -1.46 0.87
C ASP A 84 8.63 -2.71 1.35
N PHE A 85 8.62 -2.93 2.67
CA PHE A 85 7.82 -3.99 3.25
C PHE A 85 6.34 -3.84 2.91
N GLY A 86 5.79 -2.64 3.11
CA GLY A 86 4.38 -2.34 2.89
C GLY A 86 3.95 -2.53 1.44
N ASP A 87 4.77 -2.08 0.48
CA ASP A 87 4.44 -2.21 -0.94
C ASP A 87 4.41 -3.67 -1.39
N SER A 88 5.34 -4.50 -0.93
CA SER A 88 5.35 -5.92 -1.26
C SER A 88 4.25 -6.71 -0.56
N ILE A 89 4.00 -6.46 0.74
CA ILE A 89 3.05 -7.27 1.53
C ILE A 89 1.59 -7.00 1.15
N ARG A 90 1.24 -5.80 0.69
CA ARG A 90 -0.12 -5.48 0.25
C ARG A 90 -0.60 -6.39 -0.88
N PHE A 91 0.31 -6.90 -1.71
CA PHE A 91 0.03 -7.94 -2.70
C PHE A 91 0.25 -9.35 -2.13
N GLY A 92 1.37 -9.55 -1.43
CA GLY A 92 1.81 -10.86 -0.95
C GLY A 92 0.89 -11.51 0.08
N ALA A 93 0.12 -10.72 0.83
CA ALA A 93 -0.83 -11.21 1.83
C ALA A 93 -2.29 -10.91 1.49
N SER A 94 -2.60 -10.38 0.31
CA SER A 94 -3.99 -10.17 -0.12
C SER A 94 -4.61 -11.49 -0.58
N THR A 95 -5.86 -11.74 -0.16
CA THR A 95 -6.65 -12.91 -0.61
C THR A 95 -7.31 -12.71 -1.96
N ALA A 96 -7.31 -11.48 -2.50
CA ALA A 96 -7.98 -11.11 -3.73
C ALA A 96 -7.08 -10.26 -4.62
N LEU A 97 -7.49 -10.09 -5.87
CA LEU A 97 -6.85 -9.18 -6.81
C LEU A 97 -7.06 -7.72 -6.38
N GLU A 98 -6.16 -6.84 -6.81
CA GLU A 98 -6.21 -5.41 -6.49
C GLU A 98 -7.52 -4.74 -6.94
N ASP A 99 -8.13 -5.23 -8.00
CA ASP A 99 -9.36 -4.71 -8.60
C ASP A 99 -10.60 -5.59 -8.36
N GLU A 100 -10.60 -6.42 -7.30
CA GLU A 100 -11.73 -7.28 -6.94
C GLU A 100 -12.97 -6.42 -6.64
N GLN A 101 -14.07 -6.73 -7.32
CA GLN A 101 -15.33 -6.01 -7.18
C GLN A 101 -16.15 -6.52 -5.99
N ASP A 102 -16.00 -7.79 -5.65
CA ASP A 102 -16.65 -8.39 -4.48
C ASP A 102 -15.76 -8.22 -3.25
N LEU A 103 -15.98 -7.13 -2.54
CA LEU A 103 -15.21 -6.78 -1.36
C LEU A 103 -15.27 -7.83 -0.23
N SER A 104 -16.25 -8.73 -0.24
CA SER A 104 -16.33 -9.82 0.75
C SER A 104 -15.19 -10.84 0.61
N LYS A 105 -14.52 -10.87 -0.54
CA LYS A 105 -13.37 -11.74 -0.81
C LYS A 105 -12.03 -11.10 -0.41
N VAL A 106 -12.03 -9.79 -0.16
CA VAL A 106 -10.81 -9.04 0.13
C VAL A 106 -10.51 -9.14 1.61
N SER A 107 -9.39 -9.75 1.94
CA SER A 107 -8.87 -9.81 3.31
C SER A 107 -7.35 -9.96 3.31
N CYS A 108 -6.74 -9.81 4.49
CA CYS A 108 -5.32 -10.11 4.71
C CYS A 108 -5.17 -11.55 5.19
N ASP A 109 -4.37 -12.35 4.48
CA ASP A 109 -3.96 -13.68 4.94
C ASP A 109 -2.83 -13.51 5.98
N LEU A 110 -3.17 -13.70 7.25
CA LEU A 110 -2.22 -13.53 8.36
C LEU A 110 -1.09 -14.57 8.34
N HIS A 111 -1.30 -15.74 7.75
CA HIS A 111 -0.22 -16.72 7.59
C HIS A 111 0.79 -16.25 6.55
N LEU A 112 0.33 -15.80 5.40
CA LEU A 112 1.22 -15.23 4.38
C LEU A 112 1.93 -13.98 4.88
N PHE A 113 1.22 -13.14 5.65
CA PHE A 113 1.82 -11.97 6.29
C PHE A 113 2.98 -12.36 7.24
N ASP A 114 2.76 -13.34 8.12
CA ASP A 114 3.79 -13.81 9.08
C ASP A 114 5.00 -14.41 8.34
N VAL A 115 4.77 -15.28 7.37
CA VAL A 115 5.85 -15.91 6.59
C VAL A 115 6.67 -14.84 5.85
N TYR A 116 6.00 -13.88 5.21
CA TYR A 116 6.67 -12.79 4.51
C TYR A 116 7.46 -11.90 5.47
N ALA A 117 6.85 -11.48 6.59
CA ALA A 117 7.52 -10.63 7.58
C ALA A 117 8.78 -11.28 8.15
N ARG A 118 8.73 -12.56 8.47
CA ARG A 118 9.90 -13.32 8.92
C ARG A 118 11.01 -13.34 7.86
N GLY A 119 10.66 -13.67 6.61
CA GLY A 119 11.62 -13.70 5.51
C GLY A 119 12.24 -12.33 5.23
N PHE A 120 11.44 -11.26 5.31
CA PHE A 120 11.92 -9.89 5.14
C PHE A 120 12.90 -9.49 6.25
N ILE A 121 12.56 -9.72 7.52
CA ILE A 121 13.42 -9.41 8.66
C ILE A 121 14.71 -10.23 8.62
N GLU A 122 14.63 -11.53 8.30
CA GLU A 122 15.79 -12.41 8.13
C GLU A 122 16.70 -11.91 6.99
N GLY A 123 16.10 -11.55 5.85
CA GLY A 123 16.82 -11.03 4.68
C GLY A 123 17.56 -9.71 4.97
N CYS A 124 17.07 -8.90 5.90
CA CYS A 124 17.76 -7.69 6.35
C CYS A 124 18.99 -7.98 7.25
N GLY A 125 19.24 -9.23 7.63
CA GLY A 125 20.46 -9.67 8.28
C GLY A 125 20.78 -8.97 9.61
N GLY A 126 19.78 -8.53 10.36
CA GLY A 126 19.96 -7.82 11.65
C GLY A 126 20.31 -6.33 11.50
N ALA A 127 20.16 -5.76 10.29
CA ALA A 127 20.43 -4.33 10.06
C ALA A 127 19.31 -3.41 10.55
N LEU A 128 18.10 -3.94 10.77
CA LEU A 128 16.94 -3.16 11.23
C LEU A 128 17.01 -2.90 12.73
N THR A 129 16.62 -1.71 13.14
CA THR A 129 16.37 -1.39 14.55
C THR A 129 15.03 -2.00 15.00
N ASP A 130 14.85 -2.15 16.33
CA ASP A 130 13.59 -2.64 16.90
C ASP A 130 12.40 -1.78 16.45
N LEU A 131 12.57 -0.44 16.39
CA LEU A 131 11.51 0.46 15.94
C LEU A 131 11.18 0.28 14.45
N GLU A 132 12.17 0.02 13.59
CA GLU A 132 11.90 -0.29 12.18
C GLU A 132 11.05 -1.55 12.05
N ILE A 133 11.35 -2.59 12.85
CA ILE A 133 10.59 -3.84 12.88
C ILE A 133 9.17 -3.59 13.39
N ASP A 134 9.01 -2.84 14.48
CA ASP A 134 7.70 -2.50 15.06
C ASP A 134 6.82 -1.70 14.09
N MET A 135 7.43 -0.94 13.18
CA MET A 135 6.73 -0.11 12.20
C MET A 135 6.44 -0.82 10.86
N LEU A 136 6.89 -2.04 10.63
CA LEU A 136 6.57 -2.79 9.40
C LEU A 136 5.05 -2.92 9.16
N PRO A 137 4.21 -3.26 10.15
CA PRO A 137 2.76 -3.30 9.96
C PRO A 137 2.17 -1.94 9.57
N MET A 138 2.70 -0.85 10.15
CA MET A 138 2.29 0.51 9.78
C MET A 138 2.66 0.81 8.31
N GLY A 139 3.82 0.34 7.84
CA GLY A 139 4.20 0.42 6.42
C GLY A 139 3.17 -0.26 5.51
N ALA A 140 2.70 -1.46 5.86
CA ALA A 140 1.66 -2.15 5.11
C ALA A 140 0.36 -1.33 5.00
N ILE A 141 -0.08 -0.74 6.12
CA ILE A 141 -1.27 0.10 6.17
C ILE A 141 -1.07 1.35 5.30
N LEU A 142 0.05 2.06 5.47
CA LEU A 142 0.31 3.32 4.78
C LEU A 142 0.49 3.15 3.28
N MET A 143 1.23 2.14 2.82
CA MET A 143 1.42 1.89 1.39
C MET A 143 0.11 1.50 0.71
N THR A 144 -0.73 0.73 1.39
CA THR A 144 -2.06 0.38 0.88
C THR A 144 -2.96 1.62 0.84
N PHE A 145 -2.95 2.43 1.89
CA PHE A 145 -3.73 3.67 1.97
C PHE A 145 -3.31 4.68 0.90
N GLU A 146 -2.00 4.88 0.71
CA GLU A 146 -1.46 5.75 -0.34
C GLU A 146 -1.93 5.33 -1.72
N ASN A 147 -1.85 4.03 -2.04
CA ASN A 147 -2.32 3.53 -3.32
C ASN A 147 -3.83 3.74 -3.51
N GLY A 148 -4.63 3.55 -2.44
CA GLY A 148 -6.06 3.87 -2.46
C GLY A 148 -6.32 5.34 -2.79
N ILE A 149 -5.57 6.26 -2.16
CA ILE A 149 -5.64 7.70 -2.45
C ILE A 149 -5.26 7.99 -3.91
N ARG A 150 -4.20 7.36 -4.42
CA ARG A 150 -3.73 7.56 -5.80
C ARG A 150 -4.76 7.07 -6.82
N PHE A 151 -5.36 5.91 -6.60
CA PHE A 151 -6.42 5.39 -7.46
C PHE A 151 -7.66 6.28 -7.47
N LEU A 152 -8.09 6.77 -6.30
CA LEU A 152 -9.24 7.67 -6.23
C LEU A 152 -8.94 9.03 -6.86
N THR A 153 -7.71 9.54 -6.68
CA THR A 153 -7.28 10.78 -7.32
C THR A 153 -7.37 10.66 -8.85
N ASP A 154 -6.81 9.58 -9.40
CA ASP A 154 -6.85 9.35 -10.85
C ASP A 154 -8.28 9.15 -11.37
N HIS A 155 -9.13 8.45 -10.60
CA HIS A 155 -10.55 8.33 -10.93
C HIS A 155 -11.26 9.70 -11.01
N LEU A 156 -10.98 10.60 -10.08
CA LEU A 156 -11.54 11.96 -10.06
C LEU A 156 -10.97 12.82 -11.20
N GLU A 157 -9.72 12.57 -11.59
CA GLU A 157 -9.04 13.28 -12.69
C GLU A 157 -9.37 12.72 -14.08
N GLY A 158 -10.10 11.59 -14.20
CA GLY A 158 -10.56 11.02 -15.47
C GLY A 158 -9.82 9.77 -15.95
N ASP A 159 -9.14 9.06 -15.03
CA ASP A 159 -8.45 7.78 -15.30
C ASP A 159 -7.32 7.89 -16.34
N HIS A 160 -6.43 8.87 -16.18
CA HIS A 160 -5.36 9.16 -17.13
C HIS A 160 -3.99 8.60 -16.75
N TYR A 161 -3.74 8.35 -15.47
CA TYR A 161 -2.43 7.92 -14.98
C TYR A 161 -2.27 6.41 -14.98
N PHE A 162 -3.22 5.68 -14.37
CA PHE A 162 -3.17 4.23 -14.33
C PHE A 162 -3.88 3.62 -15.54
N HIS A 163 -3.28 2.58 -16.12
CA HIS A 163 -3.96 1.84 -17.18
C HIS A 163 -5.23 1.16 -16.66
N ILE A 164 -6.36 1.45 -17.29
CA ILE A 164 -7.65 0.86 -16.94
C ILE A 164 -8.09 -0.11 -18.04
N HIS A 165 -8.78 -1.18 -17.66
CA HIS A 165 -9.35 -2.17 -18.58
C HIS A 165 -10.88 -2.07 -18.70
N ARG A 166 -11.50 -1.28 -17.81
CA ARG A 166 -12.96 -1.06 -17.74
C ARG A 166 -13.28 0.25 -17.05
N GLU A 167 -14.49 0.72 -17.22
CA GLU A 167 -15.00 1.85 -16.44
C GLU A 167 -15.03 1.51 -14.95
N GLY A 168 -14.67 2.46 -14.09
CA GLY A 168 -14.62 2.28 -12.64
C GLY A 168 -13.45 1.43 -12.11
N HIS A 169 -12.51 1.01 -12.96
CA HIS A 169 -11.40 0.14 -12.57
C HIS A 169 -10.58 0.73 -11.41
N ASN A 170 -10.22 2.02 -11.47
CA ASN A 170 -9.50 2.68 -10.39
C ASN A 170 -10.34 2.84 -9.12
N LEU A 171 -11.66 2.97 -9.24
CA LEU A 171 -12.54 3.01 -8.08
C LEU A 171 -12.60 1.65 -7.36
N ASP A 172 -12.64 0.54 -8.10
CA ASP A 172 -12.58 -0.81 -7.50
C ASP A 172 -11.25 -1.02 -6.78
N ARG A 173 -10.12 -0.63 -7.41
CA ARG A 173 -8.79 -0.65 -6.78
C ARG A 173 -8.73 0.20 -5.50
N CYS A 174 -9.30 1.38 -5.53
CA CYS A 174 -9.40 2.22 -4.34
C CYS A 174 -10.15 1.50 -3.22
N ARG A 175 -11.31 0.92 -3.50
CA ARG A 175 -12.17 0.26 -2.51
C ARG A 175 -11.50 -0.93 -1.86
N THR A 176 -10.78 -1.76 -2.64
CA THR A 176 -9.99 -2.87 -2.09
C THR A 176 -8.91 -2.36 -1.15
N CYS A 177 -8.18 -1.30 -1.52
CA CYS A 177 -7.18 -0.68 -0.67
C CYS A 177 -7.78 -0.12 0.62
N LEU A 178 -8.88 0.64 0.55
CA LEU A 178 -9.50 1.24 1.73
C LEU A 178 -10.07 0.19 2.69
N LEU A 179 -10.57 -0.93 2.18
CA LEU A 179 -11.03 -2.03 3.02
C LEU A 179 -9.89 -2.65 3.82
N TYR A 180 -8.72 -2.83 3.19
CA TYR A 180 -7.53 -3.38 3.85
C TYR A 180 -7.00 -2.48 4.98
N THR A 181 -7.24 -1.18 4.89
CA THR A 181 -6.84 -0.18 5.90
C THR A 181 -7.92 0.10 6.95
N SER A 182 -9.09 -0.52 6.81
CA SER A 182 -10.17 -0.39 7.80
C SER A 182 -9.87 -1.22 9.05
N PRO A 183 -10.19 -0.73 10.26
CA PRO A 183 -10.16 -1.59 11.45
C PRO A 183 -11.12 -2.77 11.23
N SER A 184 -10.65 -3.98 11.59
CA SER A 184 -11.50 -5.17 11.49
C SER A 184 -12.78 -4.97 12.30
N PRO A 185 -13.95 -5.40 11.80
CA PRO A 185 -15.19 -5.40 12.59
C PRO A 185 -15.07 -6.16 13.92
N ARG A 186 -13.99 -6.98 14.09
CA ARG A 186 -13.69 -7.72 15.32
C ARG A 186 -12.95 -6.88 16.36
N ASP A 187 -12.34 -5.76 15.98
CA ASP A 187 -11.58 -4.90 16.90
C ASP A 187 -12.48 -3.99 17.77
N GLY A 188 -13.77 -3.92 17.47
CA GLY A 188 -14.78 -3.22 18.23
C GLY A 188 -15.68 -4.09 19.13
N ALA A 189 -15.41 -5.40 19.22
CA ALA A 189 -16.18 -6.36 20.01
C ALA A 189 -15.37 -6.81 21.25
N THR A 190 -15.19 -5.88 22.22
CA THR A 190 -14.82 -6.19 23.63
C THR A 190 -15.86 -5.60 24.54
#